data_f857934cd8f3721ae6477aea41afa869
#
_entry.id   f857934cd8f3721ae6477aea41afa869
#
_cell.length_a   1.000
_cell.length_b   1.000
_cell.length_c   1.000
_cell.angle_alpha   90.00
_cell.angle_beta   90.00
_cell.angle_gamma   90.00
#
_symmetry.space_group_name_H-M   'P 1'
#
loop_
_entity.id
_entity.type
_entity.pdbx_description
1 polymer ?
#
loop_
_entity_poly.entity_id
_entity_poly.type
_entity_poly.pdbx_seq_one_letter_code
_entity_poly.pdbx_strand_id
1 'polypeptide(L)'
;IALNDPVFAKAYGESNAKELPDLWMQSIKNVVERAKIPNAKVTNMTQPFSGIQVHPELSKATKAYPKGLLNEIVTMLAEQVMPFMTIYHDFDVVGAFYGEFLKYTGGDGKGLGIVLTPKHITELFSLLANVDKDSTVLDPCAGTGGFLISAMNQMICSTTTQAEIEHIKKHQLVGVEQNPSMYALAASNMILRGDGKANLYQGSCFDTAITRGVRGHKATVGFVNPPYAKSKEDLSELKFVAHMLDCLQPGATGIAIVPISCATAPSEDKCNLLKHHTLEAVMSMPPEVFYPVGVVTCIMVFTARVPHAKSDRKTWFGYWREDGFVKVKNLGRIDRNHVWPEIRD
;
A
#
# COMPACT_ATOMS: atom_id res chain seq x y z
N ILE A 1 -1.87 16.38 0.09
CA ILE A 1 -0.57 16.95 0.50
C ILE A 1 -0.64 18.47 0.56
N ALA A 2 -1.02 19.16 -0.52
CA ALA A 2 -1.05 20.63 -0.56
C ALA A 2 -1.89 21.25 0.57
N LEU A 3 -3.06 20.67 0.90
CA LEU A 3 -3.91 21.12 2.00
C LEU A 3 -3.26 21.01 3.40
N ASN A 4 -2.18 20.23 3.53
CA ASN A 4 -1.37 20.18 4.75
C ASN A 4 -0.36 21.34 4.86
N ASP A 5 -0.24 22.15 3.82
CA ASP A 5 0.50 23.41 3.89
C ASP A 5 -0.42 24.52 4.41
N PRO A 6 -0.13 25.11 5.60
CA PRO A 6 -0.98 26.17 6.17
C PRO A 6 -1.09 27.40 5.27
N VAL A 7 -0.09 27.68 4.44
CA VAL A 7 -0.10 28.79 3.48
C VAL A 7 -1.11 28.50 2.39
N PHE A 8 -1.07 27.30 1.80
CA PHE A 8 -2.01 26.89 0.76
C PHE A 8 -3.44 26.81 1.30
N ALA A 9 -3.64 26.19 2.47
CA ALA A 9 -4.94 26.03 3.09
C ALA A 9 -5.68 27.36 3.34
N LYS A 10 -4.94 28.44 3.53
CA LYS A 10 -5.52 29.79 3.68
C LYS A 10 -5.70 30.53 2.35
N ALA A 11 -4.85 30.27 1.37
CA ALA A 11 -4.79 31.06 0.15
C ALA A 11 -5.58 30.49 -1.03
N TYR A 12 -5.85 29.18 -1.09
CA TYR A 12 -6.47 28.55 -2.26
C TYR A 12 -7.85 29.13 -2.60
N GLY A 13 -8.64 29.52 -1.59
CA GLY A 13 -9.96 30.08 -1.75
C GLY A 13 -9.99 31.46 -2.39
N GLU A 14 -8.89 32.22 -2.31
CA GLU A 14 -8.74 33.55 -2.88
C GLU A 14 -7.95 33.56 -4.20
N SER A 15 -7.24 32.48 -4.50
CA SER A 15 -6.42 32.35 -5.70
C SER A 15 -7.26 32.26 -6.95
N ASN A 16 -6.79 32.90 -8.04
CA ASN A 16 -7.45 32.76 -9.34
C ASN A 16 -7.09 31.44 -10.03
N ALA A 17 -7.86 31.08 -11.07
CA ALA A 17 -7.72 29.81 -11.76
C ALA A 17 -6.32 29.59 -12.39
N LYS A 18 -5.60 30.65 -12.74
CA LYS A 18 -4.28 30.55 -13.38
C LYS A 18 -3.16 30.39 -12.38
N GLU A 19 -3.28 31.00 -11.20
CA GLU A 19 -2.26 30.99 -10.13
C GLU A 19 -2.33 29.73 -9.26
N LEU A 20 -3.54 29.17 -9.10
CA LEU A 20 -3.77 28.05 -8.19
C LEU A 20 -2.92 26.79 -8.50
N PRO A 21 -2.70 26.38 -9.77
CA PRO A 21 -1.85 25.25 -10.09
C PRO A 21 -0.39 25.42 -9.63
N ASP A 22 0.16 26.62 -9.75
CA ASP A 22 1.53 26.91 -9.32
C ASP A 22 1.62 26.96 -7.78
N LEU A 23 0.65 27.58 -7.13
CA LEU A 23 0.54 27.57 -5.67
C LEU A 23 0.40 26.14 -5.13
N TRP A 24 -0.39 25.29 -5.80
CA TRP A 24 -0.53 23.87 -5.47
C TRP A 24 0.82 23.15 -5.51
N MET A 25 1.55 23.26 -6.61
CA MET A 25 2.85 22.59 -6.78
C MET A 25 3.90 23.11 -5.80
N GLN A 26 3.91 24.42 -5.53
CA GLN A 26 4.81 25.00 -4.54
C GLN A 26 4.50 24.46 -3.14
N SER A 27 3.23 24.32 -2.80
CA SER A 27 2.82 23.78 -1.50
C SER A 27 3.19 22.30 -1.33
N ILE A 28 3.06 21.48 -2.39
CA ILE A 28 3.56 20.10 -2.34
C ILE A 28 5.06 20.08 -2.04
N LYS A 29 5.86 20.91 -2.74
CA LYS A 29 7.30 21.02 -2.48
C LYS A 29 7.59 21.43 -1.05
N ASN A 30 6.91 22.44 -0.54
CA ASN A 30 7.06 22.91 0.84
C ASN A 30 6.77 21.81 1.87
N VAL A 31 5.72 21.00 1.67
CA VAL A 31 5.38 19.90 2.58
C VAL A 31 6.46 18.82 2.52
N VAL A 32 6.91 18.45 1.33
CA VAL A 32 7.94 17.43 1.10
C VAL A 32 9.28 17.87 1.71
N GLU A 33 9.67 19.15 1.56
CA GLU A 33 10.88 19.71 2.15
C GLU A 33 10.82 19.74 3.69
N ARG A 34 9.67 20.15 4.26
CA ARG A 34 9.46 20.12 5.71
C ARG A 34 9.53 18.71 6.28
N ALA A 35 9.09 17.72 5.53
CA ALA A 35 9.22 16.31 5.88
C ALA A 35 10.68 15.82 5.84
N LYS A 36 11.64 16.68 5.42
CA LYS A 36 13.08 16.37 5.31
C LYS A 36 13.37 15.14 4.45
N ILE A 37 12.63 15.00 3.37
CA ILE A 37 12.82 13.92 2.42
C ILE A 37 14.09 14.18 1.60
N PRO A 38 14.94 13.17 1.35
CA PRO A 38 16.14 13.35 0.54
C PRO A 38 15.80 13.91 -0.86
N ASN A 39 16.58 14.89 -1.35
CA ASN A 39 16.32 15.58 -2.62
C ASN A 39 16.14 14.61 -3.81
N ALA A 40 16.85 13.49 -3.83
CA ALA A 40 16.69 12.47 -4.86
C ALA A 40 15.28 11.85 -4.90
N LYS A 41 14.55 11.83 -3.77
CA LYS A 41 13.17 11.34 -3.68
C LYS A 41 12.13 12.42 -3.96
N VAL A 42 12.47 13.70 -3.75
CA VAL A 42 11.54 14.83 -3.96
C VAL A 42 11.03 14.87 -5.39
N THR A 43 11.91 14.71 -6.37
CA THR A 43 11.55 14.69 -7.80
C THR A 43 10.56 13.56 -8.10
N ASN A 44 10.82 12.35 -7.61
CA ASN A 44 9.95 11.19 -7.82
C ASN A 44 8.56 11.37 -7.19
N MET A 45 8.48 12.14 -6.10
CA MET A 45 7.22 12.44 -5.43
C MET A 45 6.43 13.57 -6.08
N THR A 46 7.10 14.54 -6.69
CA THR A 46 6.44 15.74 -7.25
C THR A 46 6.15 15.60 -8.74
N GLN A 47 7.00 14.91 -9.50
CA GLN A 47 6.85 14.74 -10.94
C GLN A 47 5.49 14.19 -11.39
N PRO A 48 4.89 13.17 -10.75
CA PRO A 48 3.57 12.66 -11.15
C PRO A 48 2.45 13.71 -11.08
N PHE A 49 2.62 14.76 -10.27
CA PHE A 49 1.63 15.82 -10.09
C PHE A 49 1.88 17.05 -10.99
N SER A 50 3.01 17.11 -11.71
CA SER A 50 3.38 18.25 -12.55
C SER A 50 2.38 18.53 -13.68
N GLY A 51 1.65 17.51 -14.14
CA GLY A 51 0.58 17.66 -15.11
C GLY A 51 -0.54 18.64 -14.70
N ILE A 52 -0.73 18.86 -13.39
CA ILE A 52 -1.72 19.80 -12.86
C ILE A 52 -1.43 21.23 -13.31
N GLN A 53 -0.16 21.63 -13.40
CA GLN A 53 0.26 22.97 -13.81
C GLN A 53 -0.06 23.30 -15.28
N VAL A 54 -0.03 22.27 -16.13
CA VAL A 54 -0.20 22.44 -17.60
C VAL A 54 -1.54 21.96 -18.11
N HIS A 55 -2.41 21.43 -17.25
CA HIS A 55 -3.70 20.89 -17.67
C HIS A 55 -4.67 22.02 -18.01
N PRO A 56 -5.14 22.13 -19.28
CA PRO A 56 -5.86 23.30 -19.75
C PRO A 56 -7.22 23.53 -19.06
N GLU A 57 -7.89 22.45 -18.63
CA GLU A 57 -9.19 22.57 -17.98
C GLU A 57 -9.09 22.94 -16.49
N LEU A 58 -7.99 22.57 -15.81
CA LEU A 58 -7.82 22.86 -14.39
C LEU A 58 -7.53 24.35 -14.12
N SER A 59 -6.85 25.01 -15.05
CA SER A 59 -6.48 26.43 -14.96
C SER A 59 -7.48 27.39 -15.62
N LYS A 60 -8.64 26.87 -16.11
CA LYS A 60 -9.62 27.64 -16.87
C LYS A 60 -10.82 28.04 -16.00
N ALA A 61 -11.07 29.33 -15.90
CA ALA A 61 -12.32 29.84 -15.34
C ALA A 61 -13.47 29.67 -16.35
N THR A 62 -14.60 29.20 -15.87
CA THR A 62 -15.83 29.01 -16.65
C THR A 62 -17.03 29.60 -15.91
N LYS A 63 -18.20 29.69 -16.55
CA LYS A 63 -19.44 30.11 -15.86
C LYS A 63 -19.82 29.15 -14.72
N ALA A 64 -19.56 27.86 -14.88
CA ALA A 64 -19.84 26.85 -13.85
C ALA A 64 -18.79 26.89 -12.73
N TYR A 65 -17.54 27.20 -13.06
CA TYR A 65 -16.41 27.25 -12.15
C TYR A 65 -15.67 28.59 -12.26
N PRO A 66 -16.19 29.67 -11.65
CA PRO A 66 -15.60 31.02 -11.81
C PRO A 66 -14.17 31.14 -11.31
N LYS A 67 -13.79 30.35 -10.31
CA LYS A 67 -12.42 30.27 -9.77
C LYS A 67 -11.60 29.13 -10.39
N GLY A 68 -12.16 28.42 -11.38
CA GLY A 68 -11.53 27.27 -12.05
C GLY A 68 -11.90 25.92 -11.41
N LEU A 69 -11.83 24.86 -12.21
CA LEU A 69 -12.17 23.51 -11.79
C LEU A 69 -11.25 23.00 -10.66
N LEU A 70 -9.97 23.36 -10.67
CA LEU A 70 -9.04 22.99 -9.61
C LEU A 70 -9.47 23.54 -8.24
N ASN A 71 -9.93 24.79 -8.21
CA ASN A 71 -10.41 25.41 -6.97
C ASN A 71 -11.62 24.65 -6.41
N GLU A 72 -12.58 24.27 -7.26
CA GLU A 72 -13.73 23.47 -6.87
C GLU A 72 -13.34 22.12 -6.26
N ILE A 73 -12.42 21.41 -6.93
CA ILE A 73 -11.89 20.12 -6.44
C ILE A 73 -11.21 20.29 -5.08
N VAL A 74 -10.37 21.33 -4.94
CA VAL A 74 -9.67 21.59 -3.68
C VAL A 74 -10.63 21.92 -2.56
N THR A 75 -11.66 22.75 -2.84
CA THR A 75 -12.70 23.12 -1.86
C THR A 75 -13.46 21.88 -1.39
N MET A 76 -13.90 21.04 -2.34
CA MET A 76 -14.60 19.79 -2.01
C MET A 76 -13.72 18.86 -1.15
N LEU A 77 -12.43 18.71 -1.48
CA LEU A 77 -11.50 17.92 -0.68
C LEU A 77 -11.30 18.52 0.72
N ALA A 78 -11.15 19.85 0.82
CA ALA A 78 -10.95 20.54 2.09
C ALA A 78 -12.16 20.41 3.03
N GLU A 79 -13.38 20.50 2.49
CA GLU A 79 -14.60 20.50 3.27
C GLU A 79 -15.14 19.11 3.55
N GLN A 80 -15.01 18.18 2.60
CA GLN A 80 -15.67 16.88 2.68
C GLN A 80 -14.71 15.71 2.99
N VAL A 81 -13.42 15.84 2.71
CA VAL A 81 -12.44 14.74 2.88
C VAL A 81 -11.50 15.01 4.06
N MET A 82 -10.92 16.21 4.14
CA MET A 82 -9.91 16.52 5.16
C MET A 82 -10.42 16.36 6.61
N PRO A 83 -11.67 16.73 6.97
CA PRO A 83 -12.17 16.50 8.32
C PRO A 83 -12.19 15.02 8.70
N PHE A 84 -12.56 14.13 7.77
CA PHE A 84 -12.57 12.68 8.00
C PHE A 84 -11.16 12.12 8.15
N MET A 85 -10.20 12.62 7.38
CA MET A 85 -8.80 12.20 7.51
C MET A 85 -8.20 12.52 8.88
N THR A 86 -8.66 13.59 9.52
CA THR A 86 -8.23 13.98 10.86
C THR A 86 -8.83 13.09 11.94
N ILE A 87 -10.04 12.55 11.72
CA ILE A 87 -10.76 11.70 12.68
C ILE A 87 -10.36 10.22 12.51
N TYR A 88 -10.20 9.76 11.28
CA TYR A 88 -9.95 8.36 10.93
C TYR A 88 -8.51 8.16 10.43
N HIS A 89 -7.54 8.31 11.33
CA HIS A 89 -6.12 8.12 11.00
C HIS A 89 -5.78 6.72 10.46
N ASP A 90 -6.59 5.72 10.82
CA ASP A 90 -6.39 4.30 10.45
C ASP A 90 -6.92 3.97 9.06
N PHE A 91 -7.64 4.88 8.41
CA PHE A 91 -8.26 4.59 7.13
C PHE A 91 -7.36 5.00 5.96
N ASP A 92 -7.07 4.07 5.05
CA ASP A 92 -6.36 4.37 3.80
C ASP A 92 -7.27 5.14 2.83
N VAL A 93 -7.43 6.45 3.09
CA VAL A 93 -8.26 7.33 2.27
C VAL A 93 -7.77 7.38 0.82
N VAL A 94 -6.47 7.37 0.60
CA VAL A 94 -5.90 7.47 -0.75
C VAL A 94 -6.11 6.18 -1.53
N GLY A 95 -5.90 5.02 -0.90
CA GLY A 95 -6.19 3.73 -1.51
C GLY A 95 -7.67 3.55 -1.79
N ALA A 96 -8.55 3.94 -0.84
CA ALA A 96 -10.00 3.89 -1.03
C ALA A 96 -10.46 4.78 -2.18
N PHE A 97 -9.98 6.04 -2.23
CA PHE A 97 -10.28 6.98 -3.32
C PHE A 97 -9.81 6.42 -4.67
N TYR A 98 -8.59 5.90 -4.74
CA TYR A 98 -8.06 5.32 -5.97
C TYR A 98 -8.85 4.08 -6.39
N GLY A 99 -9.26 3.25 -5.46
CA GLY A 99 -10.14 2.10 -5.72
C GLY A 99 -11.49 2.52 -6.31
N GLU A 100 -12.10 3.59 -5.78
CA GLU A 100 -13.33 4.16 -6.35
C GLU A 100 -13.07 4.73 -7.75
N PHE A 101 -12.01 5.51 -7.94
CA PHE A 101 -11.67 6.09 -9.23
C PHE A 101 -11.51 5.01 -10.33
N LEU A 102 -10.87 3.89 -10.03
CA LEU A 102 -10.73 2.77 -10.97
C LEU A 102 -12.08 2.20 -11.43
N LYS A 103 -13.10 2.19 -10.57
CA LYS A 103 -14.44 1.73 -10.93
C LYS A 103 -15.11 2.64 -11.97
N TYR A 104 -14.89 3.95 -11.89
CA TYR A 104 -15.51 4.94 -12.78
C TYR A 104 -14.79 5.12 -14.12
N THR A 105 -13.51 4.80 -14.21
CA THR A 105 -12.74 4.94 -15.47
C THR A 105 -13.03 3.87 -16.51
N GLY A 106 -14.04 2.99 -16.25
CA GLY A 106 -14.50 1.96 -17.21
C GLY A 106 -13.47 0.88 -17.50
N GLY A 107 -12.36 0.93 -16.81
CA GLY A 107 -11.34 -0.11 -16.90
C GLY A 107 -11.66 -1.21 -15.92
N ASP A 108 -11.84 -2.43 -16.41
CA ASP A 108 -11.90 -3.68 -15.62
C ASP A 108 -10.60 -3.89 -14.81
N GLY A 109 -9.89 -2.85 -14.42
CA GLY A 109 -8.54 -2.94 -13.84
C GLY A 109 -7.50 -3.47 -14.84
N LYS A 110 -7.93 -3.90 -16.03
CA LYS A 110 -7.11 -4.57 -17.03
C LYS A 110 -6.04 -3.68 -17.65
N GLY A 111 -6.26 -2.36 -17.69
CA GLY A 111 -5.31 -1.41 -18.27
C GLY A 111 -4.07 -1.15 -17.41
N LEU A 112 -4.20 -1.11 -16.10
CA LEU A 112 -3.11 -0.76 -15.17
C LEU A 112 -2.55 -1.97 -14.40
N GLY A 113 -3.28 -3.10 -14.35
CA GLY A 113 -2.84 -4.30 -13.62
C GLY A 113 -2.68 -4.09 -12.10
N ILE A 114 -3.25 -3.01 -11.56
CA ILE A 114 -3.13 -2.64 -10.16
C ILE A 114 -4.33 -3.22 -9.42
N VAL A 115 -4.05 -4.07 -8.44
CA VAL A 115 -5.05 -4.65 -7.54
C VAL A 115 -4.74 -4.17 -6.14
N LEU A 116 -5.61 -3.32 -5.59
CA LEU A 116 -5.47 -2.85 -4.21
C LEU A 116 -5.89 -3.95 -3.24
N THR A 117 -5.07 -4.16 -2.22
CA THR A 117 -5.40 -5.12 -1.15
C THR A 117 -6.45 -4.52 -0.21
N PRO A 118 -7.60 -5.17 0.01
CA PRO A 118 -8.62 -4.67 0.93
C PRO A 118 -8.09 -4.47 2.36
N LYS A 119 -8.60 -3.47 3.07
CA LYS A 119 -8.14 -3.09 4.42
C LYS A 119 -8.19 -4.27 5.40
N HIS A 120 -9.27 -5.03 5.44
CA HIS A 120 -9.40 -6.19 6.33
C HIS A 120 -8.35 -7.27 6.07
N ILE A 121 -7.87 -7.40 4.83
CA ILE A 121 -6.77 -8.33 4.49
C ILE A 121 -5.43 -7.78 4.97
N THR A 122 -5.18 -6.47 4.83
CA THR A 122 -3.93 -5.89 5.34
C THR A 122 -3.86 -5.92 6.87
N GLU A 123 -5.00 -5.76 7.56
CA GLU A 123 -5.12 -5.96 9.01
C GLU A 123 -4.85 -7.42 9.40
N LEU A 124 -5.46 -8.37 8.68
CA LEU A 124 -5.24 -9.81 8.93
C LEU A 124 -3.75 -10.18 8.83
N PHE A 125 -3.02 -9.65 7.85
CA PHE A 125 -1.58 -9.90 7.73
C PHE A 125 -0.80 -9.43 8.96
N SER A 126 -1.12 -8.25 9.47
CA SER A 126 -0.47 -7.71 10.68
C SER A 126 -0.75 -8.56 11.92
N LEU A 127 -1.98 -9.09 12.03
CA LEU A 127 -2.37 -10.00 13.12
C LEU A 127 -1.68 -11.36 12.99
N LEU A 128 -1.71 -11.99 11.82
CA LEU A 128 -1.08 -13.30 11.58
C LEU A 128 0.44 -13.27 11.79
N ALA A 129 1.08 -12.14 11.49
CA ALA A 129 2.50 -11.96 11.73
C ALA A 129 2.84 -11.55 13.17
N ASN A 130 1.84 -11.34 14.04
CA ASN A 130 2.01 -10.78 15.38
C ASN A 130 2.85 -9.49 15.37
N VAL A 131 2.54 -8.57 14.45
CA VAL A 131 3.26 -7.30 14.33
C VAL A 131 3.13 -6.49 15.62
N ASP A 132 4.25 -6.07 16.17
CA ASP A 132 4.38 -5.29 17.39
C ASP A 132 5.36 -4.11 17.20
N LYS A 133 5.57 -3.31 18.24
CA LYS A 133 6.44 -2.12 18.24
C LYS A 133 7.91 -2.43 17.91
N ASP A 134 8.36 -3.66 18.06
CA ASP A 134 9.75 -4.08 17.81
C ASP A 134 9.93 -4.69 16.40
N SER A 135 8.83 -4.86 15.66
CA SER A 135 8.83 -5.37 14.29
C SER A 135 9.39 -4.37 13.31
N THR A 136 10.10 -4.83 12.28
CA THR A 136 10.45 -4.06 11.08
C THR A 136 9.81 -4.72 9.87
N VAL A 137 8.93 -3.99 9.17
CA VAL A 137 8.05 -4.54 8.14
C VAL A 137 8.52 -4.15 6.74
N LEU A 138 8.64 -5.14 5.87
CA LEU A 138 8.97 -4.99 4.44
C LEU A 138 7.76 -5.32 3.56
N ASP A 139 7.45 -4.43 2.61
CA ASP A 139 6.56 -4.70 1.47
C ASP A 139 7.29 -4.40 0.15
N PRO A 140 7.75 -5.41 -0.60
CA PRO A 140 8.49 -5.20 -1.86
C PRO A 140 7.60 -4.84 -3.06
N CYS A 141 6.27 -4.81 -2.88
CA CYS A 141 5.28 -4.42 -3.90
C CYS A 141 4.24 -3.48 -3.29
N ALA A 142 4.71 -2.36 -2.72
CA ALA A 142 3.95 -1.56 -1.75
C ALA A 142 2.64 -0.95 -2.26
N GLY A 143 2.47 -0.77 -3.58
CA GLY A 143 1.28 -0.16 -4.15
C GLY A 143 1.01 1.22 -3.54
N THR A 144 -0.13 1.39 -2.87
CA THR A 144 -0.48 2.61 -2.10
C THR A 144 0.06 2.61 -0.66
N GLY A 145 0.76 1.55 -0.24
CA GLY A 145 1.29 1.40 1.12
C GLY A 145 0.32 0.77 2.12
N GLY A 146 -0.73 0.09 1.65
CA GLY A 146 -1.78 -0.46 2.51
C GLY A 146 -1.27 -1.39 3.60
N PHE A 147 -0.36 -2.32 3.29
CA PHE A 147 0.25 -3.20 4.28
C PHE A 147 1.10 -2.43 5.31
N LEU A 148 1.88 -1.45 4.85
CA LEU A 148 2.74 -0.65 5.74
C LEU A 148 1.89 0.20 6.70
N ILE A 149 0.76 0.72 6.24
CA ILE A 149 -0.19 1.50 7.06
C ILE A 149 -0.83 0.60 8.12
N SER A 150 -1.32 -0.59 7.74
CA SER A 150 -1.90 -1.53 8.69
C SER A 150 -0.88 -1.98 9.74
N ALA A 151 0.35 -2.30 9.31
CA ALA A 151 1.44 -2.63 10.21
C ALA A 151 1.76 -1.48 11.17
N MET A 152 1.90 -0.25 10.65
CA MET A 152 2.15 0.94 11.47
C MET A 152 1.10 1.12 12.56
N ASN A 153 -0.19 0.98 12.20
CA ASN A 153 -1.28 1.12 13.16
C ASN A 153 -1.20 0.05 14.25
N GLN A 154 -0.96 -1.22 13.87
CA GLN A 154 -0.79 -2.32 14.82
C GLN A 154 0.40 -2.09 15.77
N MET A 155 1.54 -1.63 15.22
CA MET A 155 2.73 -1.31 16.00
C MET A 155 2.47 -0.18 16.99
N ILE A 156 1.81 0.90 16.56
CA ILE A 156 1.49 2.06 17.40
C ILE A 156 0.53 1.66 18.54
N CYS A 157 -0.42 0.74 18.32
CA CYS A 157 -1.29 0.24 19.38
C CYS A 157 -0.52 -0.46 20.52
N SER A 158 0.69 -0.97 20.27
CA SER A 158 1.55 -1.60 21.26
C SER A 158 2.60 -0.67 21.88
N THR A 159 2.62 0.63 21.48
CA THR A 159 3.55 1.63 22.03
C THR A 159 2.99 2.34 23.26
N THR A 160 3.89 2.88 24.08
CA THR A 160 3.56 3.66 25.27
C THR A 160 4.10 5.08 25.24
N THR A 161 5.02 5.38 24.32
CA THR A 161 5.70 6.68 24.23
C THR A 161 5.69 7.27 22.84
N GLN A 162 5.74 8.61 22.76
CA GLN A 162 5.86 9.33 21.50
C GLN A 162 7.17 9.02 20.77
N ALA A 163 8.25 8.75 21.50
CA ALA A 163 9.55 8.40 20.93
C ALA A 163 9.50 7.05 20.19
N GLU A 164 8.77 6.04 20.72
CA GLU A 164 8.55 4.77 20.02
C GLU A 164 7.75 4.98 18.74
N ILE A 165 6.69 5.79 18.78
CA ILE A 165 5.88 6.13 17.60
C ILE A 165 6.75 6.77 16.50
N GLU A 166 7.60 7.72 16.87
CA GLU A 166 8.51 8.36 15.91
C GLU A 166 9.55 7.39 15.37
N HIS A 167 10.05 6.46 16.19
CA HIS A 167 10.99 5.43 15.76
C HIS A 167 10.36 4.49 14.75
N ILE A 168 9.15 3.97 15.01
CA ILE A 168 8.37 3.15 14.08
C ILE A 168 8.25 3.85 12.73
N LYS A 169 7.69 5.04 12.72
CA LYS A 169 7.47 5.83 11.50
C LYS A 169 8.75 6.10 10.72
N LYS A 170 9.87 6.26 11.41
CA LYS A 170 11.13 6.68 10.78
C LYS A 170 11.99 5.52 10.29
N HIS A 171 11.90 4.35 10.91
CA HIS A 171 12.89 3.28 10.71
C HIS A 171 12.33 1.91 10.40
N GLN A 172 11.09 1.62 10.79
CA GLN A 172 10.59 0.25 10.83
C GLN A 172 9.63 -0.12 9.69
N LEU A 173 9.31 0.82 8.81
CA LEU A 173 8.44 0.60 7.65
C LEU A 173 9.25 0.74 6.37
N VAL A 174 9.33 -0.33 5.58
CA VAL A 174 10.16 -0.40 4.36
C VAL A 174 9.29 -0.85 3.20
N GLY A 175 9.27 -0.08 2.12
CA GLY A 175 8.48 -0.41 0.93
C GLY A 175 9.26 -0.22 -0.37
N VAL A 176 8.90 -0.99 -1.38
CA VAL A 176 9.39 -0.81 -2.74
C VAL A 176 8.19 -0.74 -3.68
N GLU A 177 8.18 0.25 -4.58
CA GLU A 177 7.14 0.39 -5.59
C GLU A 177 7.76 0.77 -6.95
N GLN A 178 7.44 -0.01 -7.97
CA GLN A 178 8.01 0.19 -9.29
C GLN A 178 7.28 1.29 -10.08
N ASN A 179 5.96 1.39 -9.94
CA ASN A 179 5.15 2.36 -10.66
C ASN A 179 5.30 3.76 -10.03
N PRO A 180 5.76 4.79 -10.78
CA PRO A 180 5.99 6.13 -10.22
C PRO A 180 4.74 6.76 -9.61
N SER A 181 3.57 6.55 -10.22
CA SER A 181 2.31 7.11 -9.71
C SER A 181 1.88 6.44 -8.40
N MET A 182 2.01 5.12 -8.31
CA MET A 182 1.72 4.38 -7.08
C MET A 182 2.72 4.70 -5.98
N TYR A 183 4.01 4.85 -6.32
CA TYR A 183 5.03 5.33 -5.39
C TYR A 183 4.66 6.70 -4.80
N ALA A 184 4.24 7.66 -5.65
CA ALA A 184 3.83 8.97 -5.20
C ALA A 184 2.59 8.91 -4.28
N LEU A 185 1.65 8.02 -4.57
CA LEU A 185 0.48 7.78 -3.71
C LEU A 185 0.89 7.16 -2.37
N ALA A 186 1.74 6.13 -2.37
CA ALA A 186 2.27 5.53 -1.15
C ALA A 186 3.01 6.55 -0.27
N ALA A 187 3.91 7.33 -0.87
CA ALA A 187 4.64 8.37 -0.17
C ALA A 187 3.69 9.44 0.41
N SER A 188 2.67 9.83 -0.35
CA SER A 188 1.64 10.77 0.11
C SER A 188 0.86 10.21 1.31
N ASN A 189 0.47 8.94 1.23
CA ASN A 189 -0.22 8.24 2.31
C ASN A 189 0.60 8.22 3.60
N MET A 190 1.89 7.91 3.49
CA MET A 190 2.80 7.87 4.65
C MET A 190 3.00 9.26 5.25
N ILE A 191 3.22 10.30 4.40
CA ILE A 191 3.35 11.70 4.85
C ILE A 191 2.10 12.17 5.60
N LEU A 192 0.91 11.87 5.10
CA LEU A 192 -0.35 12.27 5.72
C LEU A 192 -0.51 11.70 7.14
N ARG A 193 0.17 10.60 7.44
CA ARG A 193 0.18 9.95 8.77
C ARG A 193 1.38 10.36 9.63
N GLY A 194 2.12 11.37 9.18
CA GLY A 194 3.28 11.87 9.90
C GLY A 194 4.54 11.01 9.73
N ASP A 195 4.54 10.06 8.80
CA ASP A 195 5.73 9.32 8.37
C ASP A 195 6.33 9.98 7.12
N GLY A 196 6.93 11.16 7.30
CA GLY A 196 7.59 11.88 6.19
C GLY A 196 8.92 11.27 5.75
N LYS A 197 9.39 10.21 6.41
CA LYS A 197 10.70 9.57 6.17
C LYS A 197 10.60 8.10 5.82
N ALA A 198 9.42 7.63 5.42
CA ALA A 198 9.22 6.25 5.03
C ALA A 198 10.38 5.76 4.16
N ASN A 199 10.90 4.58 4.48
CA ASN A 199 11.96 3.94 3.71
C ASN A 199 11.35 3.34 2.44
N LEU A 200 10.74 4.21 1.63
CA LEU A 200 10.17 3.86 0.33
C LEU A 200 11.22 4.00 -0.76
N TYR A 201 11.36 2.96 -1.56
CA TYR A 201 12.23 2.89 -2.72
C TYR A 201 11.38 2.87 -3.98
N GLN A 202 11.70 3.74 -4.94
CA GLN A 202 11.06 3.71 -6.24
C GLN A 202 11.91 2.90 -7.22
N GLY A 203 11.33 1.86 -7.80
CA GLY A 203 11.98 0.99 -8.78
C GLY A 203 11.62 -0.48 -8.60
N SER A 204 12.27 -1.35 -9.35
CA SER A 204 12.06 -2.80 -9.22
C SER A 204 12.65 -3.33 -7.91
N CYS A 205 11.88 -4.15 -7.19
CA CYS A 205 12.39 -4.80 -5.98
C CYS A 205 13.59 -5.73 -6.27
N PHE A 206 13.73 -6.20 -7.52
CA PHE A 206 14.86 -7.01 -7.95
C PHE A 206 16.11 -6.19 -8.31
N ASP A 207 16.02 -4.86 -8.34
CA ASP A 207 17.22 -4.03 -8.54
C ASP A 207 18.23 -4.24 -7.42
N THR A 208 19.51 -4.44 -7.80
CA THR A 208 20.57 -4.79 -6.86
C THR A 208 20.81 -3.72 -5.80
N ALA A 209 20.73 -2.44 -6.18
CA ALA A 209 20.94 -1.32 -5.25
C ALA A 209 19.76 -1.21 -4.28
N ILE A 210 18.52 -1.36 -4.79
CA ILE A 210 17.31 -1.37 -3.97
C ILE A 210 17.31 -2.56 -3.00
N THR A 211 17.58 -3.78 -3.51
CA THR A 211 17.69 -4.99 -2.68
C THR A 211 18.72 -4.83 -1.55
N ARG A 212 19.88 -4.23 -1.85
CA ARG A 212 20.90 -3.95 -0.83
C ARG A 212 20.41 -2.96 0.22
N GLY A 213 19.74 -1.88 -0.21
CA GLY A 213 19.14 -0.91 0.68
C GLY A 213 18.10 -1.54 1.61
N VAL A 214 17.17 -2.31 1.04
CA VAL A 214 16.11 -3.03 1.77
C VAL A 214 16.70 -3.98 2.81
N ARG A 215 17.68 -4.81 2.44
CA ARG A 215 18.35 -5.74 3.38
C ARG A 215 19.04 -5.01 4.55
N GLY A 216 19.49 -3.78 4.34
CA GLY A 216 20.07 -2.94 5.39
C GLY A 216 19.14 -2.64 6.54
N HIS A 217 17.82 -2.67 6.32
CA HIS A 217 16.81 -2.45 7.37
C HIS A 217 16.57 -3.67 8.28
N LYS A 218 17.06 -4.85 7.89
CA LYS A 218 16.96 -6.08 8.70
C LYS A 218 15.51 -6.43 9.09
N ALA A 219 14.61 -6.41 8.11
CA ALA A 219 13.19 -6.65 8.33
C ALA A 219 12.91 -8.01 9.00
N THR A 220 12.03 -7.99 9.99
CA THR A 220 11.59 -9.16 10.77
C THR A 220 10.24 -9.69 10.31
N VAL A 221 9.50 -8.90 9.51
CA VAL A 221 8.23 -9.26 8.92
C VAL A 221 8.22 -8.82 7.46
N GLY A 222 7.68 -9.65 6.58
CA GLY A 222 7.50 -9.32 5.17
C GLY A 222 6.06 -9.57 4.73
N PHE A 223 5.49 -8.63 3.98
CA PHE A 223 4.18 -8.74 3.36
C PHE A 223 4.30 -8.53 1.87
N VAL A 224 3.56 -9.28 1.07
CA VAL A 224 3.52 -9.07 -0.37
C VAL A 224 2.20 -9.48 -0.99
N ASN A 225 1.66 -8.59 -1.81
CA ASN A 225 0.67 -8.88 -2.84
C ASN A 225 1.35 -8.57 -4.18
N PRO A 226 2.02 -9.56 -4.81
CA PRO A 226 2.79 -9.32 -6.02
C PRO A 226 1.88 -9.05 -7.22
N PRO A 227 2.39 -8.45 -8.30
CA PRO A 227 1.66 -8.40 -9.56
C PRO A 227 1.39 -9.81 -10.06
N TYR A 228 0.13 -10.09 -10.48
CA TYR A 228 -0.24 -11.41 -10.99
C TYR A 228 0.18 -11.56 -12.45
N ALA A 229 0.87 -12.65 -12.74
CA ALA A 229 1.33 -12.98 -14.09
C ALA A 229 0.13 -13.12 -15.04
N LYS A 230 0.17 -12.42 -16.18
CA LYS A 230 -0.86 -12.46 -17.24
C LYS A 230 -0.43 -13.35 -18.40
N SER A 231 0.86 -13.59 -18.53
CA SER A 231 1.49 -14.40 -19.57
C SER A 231 2.60 -15.29 -19.00
N LYS A 232 3.07 -16.24 -19.80
CA LYS A 232 4.21 -17.11 -19.42
C LYS A 232 5.55 -16.37 -19.39
N GLU A 233 5.61 -15.17 -19.97
CA GLU A 233 6.79 -14.33 -20.03
C GLU A 233 6.94 -13.46 -18.77
N ASP A 234 5.83 -13.28 -18.03
CA ASP A 234 5.83 -12.53 -16.77
C ASP A 234 6.55 -13.32 -15.67
N LEU A 235 7.14 -12.60 -14.73
CA LEU A 235 7.68 -13.22 -13.52
C LEU A 235 6.57 -13.86 -12.70
N SER A 236 6.77 -15.10 -12.24
CA SER A 236 5.80 -15.76 -11.38
C SER A 236 5.73 -15.07 -10.02
N GLU A 237 4.56 -15.10 -9.41
CA GLU A 237 4.31 -14.53 -8.09
C GLU A 237 5.25 -15.11 -7.02
N LEU A 238 5.57 -16.40 -7.13
CA LEU A 238 6.47 -17.09 -6.21
C LEU A 238 7.91 -16.57 -6.25
N LYS A 239 8.34 -15.93 -7.36
CA LYS A 239 9.65 -15.26 -7.42
C LYS A 239 9.68 -14.00 -6.56
N PHE A 240 8.58 -13.24 -6.53
CA PHE A 240 8.44 -12.09 -5.62
C PHE A 240 8.39 -12.55 -4.16
N VAL A 241 7.67 -13.65 -3.88
CA VAL A 241 7.64 -14.24 -2.53
C VAL A 241 9.04 -14.67 -2.08
N ALA A 242 9.76 -15.40 -2.92
CA ALA A 242 11.13 -15.84 -2.62
C ALA A 242 12.06 -14.63 -2.38
N HIS A 243 11.97 -13.61 -3.25
CA HIS A 243 12.78 -12.40 -3.10
C HIS A 243 12.48 -11.65 -1.79
N MET A 244 11.19 -11.51 -1.43
CA MET A 244 10.81 -10.94 -0.13
C MET A 244 11.46 -11.71 1.02
N LEU A 245 11.28 -13.03 1.05
CA LEU A 245 11.81 -13.90 2.11
C LEU A 245 13.34 -13.85 2.20
N ASP A 246 14.04 -13.74 1.05
CA ASP A 246 15.49 -13.57 0.98
C ASP A 246 15.99 -12.21 1.51
N CYS A 247 15.11 -11.22 1.55
CA CYS A 247 15.39 -9.90 2.13
C CYS A 247 15.17 -9.83 3.64
N LEU A 248 14.45 -10.81 4.22
CA LEU A 248 14.16 -10.85 5.64
C LEU A 248 15.31 -11.43 6.47
N GLN A 249 15.26 -11.21 7.78
CA GLN A 249 16.11 -11.88 8.74
C GLN A 249 15.82 -13.39 8.76
N PRO A 250 16.81 -14.25 9.07
CA PRO A 250 16.57 -15.68 9.31
C PRO A 250 15.55 -15.88 10.45
N GLY A 251 14.55 -16.74 10.23
CA GLY A 251 13.47 -16.99 11.19
C GLY A 251 12.34 -15.96 11.16
N ALA A 252 12.44 -14.91 10.35
CA ALA A 252 11.41 -13.89 10.20
C ALA A 252 10.13 -14.44 9.54
N THR A 253 8.99 -13.81 9.81
CA THR A 253 7.70 -14.16 9.22
C THR A 253 7.49 -13.46 7.90
N GLY A 254 7.19 -14.21 6.84
CA GLY A 254 6.75 -13.67 5.55
C GLY A 254 5.35 -14.13 5.21
N ILE A 255 4.48 -13.20 4.78
CA ILE A 255 3.11 -13.52 4.38
C ILE A 255 2.86 -12.99 2.98
N ALA A 256 2.32 -13.84 2.13
CA ALA A 256 2.00 -13.50 0.75
C ALA A 256 0.53 -13.81 0.44
N ILE A 257 -0.12 -12.96 -0.36
CA ILE A 257 -1.37 -13.29 -1.00
C ILE A 257 -1.15 -13.45 -2.49
N VAL A 258 -1.45 -14.62 -3.01
CA VAL A 258 -1.16 -15.04 -4.38
C VAL A 258 -2.33 -15.81 -4.98
N PRO A 259 -2.44 -15.98 -6.31
CA PRO A 259 -3.40 -16.87 -6.91
C PRO A 259 -3.31 -18.28 -6.32
N ILE A 260 -4.46 -18.93 -6.13
CA ILE A 260 -4.53 -20.28 -5.52
C ILE A 260 -3.70 -21.32 -6.31
N SER A 261 -3.47 -21.11 -7.60
CA SER A 261 -2.60 -21.93 -8.44
C SER A 261 -1.18 -21.99 -7.93
N CYS A 262 -0.67 -20.94 -7.25
CA CYS A 262 0.65 -20.95 -6.64
C CYS A 262 0.79 -22.03 -5.56
N ALA A 263 -0.29 -22.32 -4.84
CA ALA A 263 -0.32 -23.40 -3.85
C ALA A 263 -0.60 -24.77 -4.47
N THR A 264 -1.53 -24.88 -5.44
CA THR A 264 -2.07 -26.14 -5.93
C THR A 264 -1.36 -26.69 -7.16
N ALA A 265 -0.88 -25.84 -8.08
CA ALA A 265 -0.23 -26.31 -9.31
C ALA A 265 1.23 -26.76 -9.06
N PRO A 266 1.73 -27.78 -9.78
CA PRO A 266 3.16 -28.09 -9.79
C PRO A 266 3.99 -26.90 -10.28
N SER A 267 5.07 -26.57 -9.58
CA SER A 267 5.93 -25.43 -9.92
C SER A 267 7.34 -25.67 -9.42
N GLU A 268 8.34 -25.41 -10.28
CA GLU A 268 9.75 -25.43 -9.91
C GLU A 268 10.07 -24.31 -8.91
N ASP A 269 9.47 -23.11 -9.09
CA ASP A 269 9.63 -21.98 -8.17
C ASP A 269 9.17 -22.36 -6.75
N LYS A 270 8.05 -23.11 -6.62
CA LYS A 270 7.58 -23.61 -5.33
C LYS A 270 8.57 -24.60 -4.69
N CYS A 271 9.11 -25.52 -5.47
CA CYS A 271 10.11 -26.45 -4.97
C CYS A 271 11.38 -25.71 -4.52
N ASN A 272 11.83 -24.72 -5.28
CA ASN A 272 13.00 -23.92 -4.94
C ASN A 272 12.75 -23.08 -3.69
N LEU A 273 11.59 -22.48 -3.56
CA LEU A 273 11.18 -21.70 -2.38
C LEU A 273 11.25 -22.56 -1.12
N LEU A 274 10.71 -23.79 -1.14
CA LEU A 274 10.73 -24.70 0.01
C LEU A 274 12.14 -25.26 0.37
N LYS A 275 13.10 -25.22 -0.57
CA LYS A 275 14.51 -25.55 -0.25
C LYS A 275 15.14 -24.54 0.70
N HIS A 276 14.65 -23.30 0.73
CA HIS A 276 15.25 -22.20 1.47
C HIS A 276 14.38 -21.66 2.60
N HIS A 277 13.05 -21.85 2.54
CA HIS A 277 12.09 -21.29 3.47
C HIS A 277 11.08 -22.35 3.91
N THR A 278 10.51 -22.19 5.11
CA THR A 278 9.47 -23.08 5.64
C THR A 278 8.10 -22.52 5.35
N LEU A 279 7.23 -23.35 4.74
CA LEU A 279 5.81 -23.02 4.57
C LEU A 279 5.06 -23.44 5.85
N GLU A 280 4.53 -22.48 6.58
CA GLU A 280 3.82 -22.67 7.85
C GLU A 280 2.31 -22.90 7.62
N ALA A 281 1.72 -22.11 6.73
CA ALA A 281 0.28 -22.19 6.47
C ALA A 281 -0.08 -21.83 5.02
N VAL A 282 -1.18 -22.41 4.55
CA VAL A 282 -1.89 -22.04 3.33
C VAL A 282 -3.37 -21.91 3.64
N MET A 283 -3.95 -20.74 3.38
CA MET A 283 -5.37 -20.49 3.59
C MET A 283 -6.01 -20.00 2.28
N SER A 284 -6.93 -20.80 1.73
CA SER A 284 -7.74 -20.36 0.59
C SER A 284 -8.65 -19.22 1.00
N MET A 285 -8.76 -18.20 0.16
CA MET A 285 -9.53 -16.99 0.44
C MET A 285 -10.89 -17.04 -0.22
N PRO A 286 -11.87 -16.25 0.25
CA PRO A 286 -13.14 -16.07 -0.43
C PRO A 286 -12.93 -15.63 -1.89
N PRO A 287 -13.70 -16.16 -2.86
CA PRO A 287 -13.44 -15.96 -4.29
C PRO A 287 -13.59 -14.52 -4.75
N GLU A 288 -14.29 -13.67 -4.01
CA GLU A 288 -14.57 -12.30 -4.39
C GLU A 288 -13.72 -11.25 -3.63
N VAL A 289 -12.68 -11.64 -2.90
CA VAL A 289 -11.85 -10.72 -2.11
C VAL A 289 -11.33 -9.56 -2.96
N PHE A 290 -10.90 -9.83 -4.19
CA PHE A 290 -10.37 -8.83 -5.11
C PHE A 290 -11.36 -8.39 -6.20
N TYR A 291 -12.66 -8.43 -5.92
CA TYR A 291 -13.65 -7.94 -6.89
C TYR A 291 -13.30 -6.52 -7.39
N PRO A 292 -13.39 -6.22 -8.70
CA PRO A 292 -13.99 -7.04 -9.77
C PRO A 292 -13.05 -8.07 -10.42
N VAL A 293 -11.85 -8.27 -9.92
CA VAL A 293 -10.90 -9.26 -10.44
C VAL A 293 -11.31 -10.65 -9.97
N GLY A 294 -11.67 -11.54 -10.90
CA GLY A 294 -12.19 -12.88 -10.60
C GLY A 294 -11.11 -13.94 -10.32
N VAL A 295 -10.04 -13.57 -9.60
CA VAL A 295 -8.96 -14.52 -9.24
C VAL A 295 -9.19 -15.03 -7.83
N VAL A 296 -9.32 -16.34 -7.67
CA VAL A 296 -9.29 -16.98 -6.35
C VAL A 296 -7.87 -16.97 -5.83
N THR A 297 -7.67 -16.40 -4.65
CA THR A 297 -6.37 -16.26 -4.01
C THR A 297 -6.21 -17.15 -2.79
N CYS A 298 -4.97 -17.30 -2.33
CA CYS A 298 -4.67 -17.87 -1.03
C CYS A 298 -3.63 -17.02 -0.30
N ILE A 299 -3.69 -17.04 1.02
CA ILE A 299 -2.63 -16.53 1.88
C ILE A 299 -1.65 -17.68 2.12
N MET A 300 -0.37 -17.40 1.98
CA MET A 300 0.73 -18.31 2.32
C MET A 300 1.60 -17.67 3.40
N VAL A 301 1.83 -18.38 4.49
CA VAL A 301 2.67 -17.94 5.61
C VAL A 301 3.97 -18.73 5.63
N PHE A 302 5.08 -18.03 5.76
CA PHE A 302 6.42 -18.62 5.71
C PHE A 302 7.28 -18.19 6.89
N THR A 303 8.21 -19.08 7.28
CA THR A 303 9.40 -18.71 8.04
C THR A 303 10.58 -18.58 7.07
N ALA A 304 11.18 -17.39 7.05
CA ALA A 304 12.24 -17.04 6.14
C ALA A 304 13.57 -17.74 6.48
N ARG A 305 14.29 -18.19 5.45
CA ARG A 305 15.66 -18.74 5.54
C ARG A 305 15.82 -19.96 6.44
N VAL A 306 14.75 -20.69 6.68
CA VAL A 306 14.73 -21.99 7.32
C VAL A 306 14.23 -22.99 6.28
N PRO A 307 15.05 -23.91 5.76
CA PRO A 307 14.61 -24.90 4.78
C PRO A 307 13.43 -25.74 5.30
N HIS A 308 12.40 -25.93 4.49
CA HIS A 308 11.19 -26.65 4.90
C HIS A 308 11.50 -28.07 5.41
N ALA A 309 12.40 -28.79 4.76
CA ALA A 309 12.82 -30.13 5.15
C ALA A 309 13.58 -30.19 6.51
N LYS A 310 14.05 -29.05 7.02
CA LYS A 310 14.73 -28.92 8.32
C LYS A 310 13.81 -28.41 9.43
N SER A 311 12.55 -28.11 9.10
CA SER A 311 11.56 -27.66 10.08
C SER A 311 10.78 -28.85 10.61
N ASP A 312 10.62 -28.93 11.93
CA ASP A 312 9.75 -29.91 12.59
C ASP A 312 8.26 -29.49 12.52
N ARG A 313 7.96 -28.32 11.98
CA ARG A 313 6.61 -27.78 11.88
C ARG A 313 5.85 -28.41 10.71
N LYS A 314 4.57 -28.72 10.97
CA LYS A 314 3.63 -29.15 9.94
C LYS A 314 2.98 -27.94 9.29
N THR A 315 2.82 -27.96 7.96
CA THR A 315 2.07 -26.93 7.25
C THR A 315 0.60 -27.07 7.57
N TRP A 316 -0.02 -25.98 8.03
CA TRP A 316 -1.45 -25.90 8.22
C TRP A 316 -2.14 -25.54 6.89
N PHE A 317 -3.28 -26.19 6.61
CA PHE A 317 -4.12 -25.91 5.44
C PHE A 317 -5.52 -25.57 5.90
N GLY A 318 -6.03 -24.42 5.42
CA GLY A 318 -7.34 -23.92 5.77
C GLY A 318 -8.12 -23.39 4.58
N TYR A 319 -9.41 -23.20 4.81
CA TYR A 319 -10.33 -22.61 3.86
C TYR A 319 -11.20 -21.57 4.55
N TRP A 320 -11.01 -20.32 4.15
CA TRP A 320 -11.82 -19.20 4.61
C TRP A 320 -12.91 -18.93 3.55
N ARG A 321 -14.14 -19.34 3.85
CA ARG A 321 -15.25 -19.30 2.90
C ARG A 321 -15.79 -17.91 2.66
N GLU A 322 -16.00 -17.17 3.75
CA GLU A 322 -16.71 -15.88 3.76
C GLU A 322 -16.01 -14.93 4.71
N ASP A 323 -15.76 -13.72 4.25
CA ASP A 323 -15.15 -12.65 5.03
C ASP A 323 -16.19 -11.65 5.59
N GLY A 324 -17.49 -11.95 5.44
CA GLY A 324 -18.58 -11.07 5.87
C GLY A 324 -18.88 -9.91 4.93
N PHE A 325 -18.04 -9.66 3.92
CA PHE A 325 -18.22 -8.56 2.98
C PHE A 325 -19.18 -8.94 1.87
N VAL A 326 -20.22 -8.14 1.69
CA VAL A 326 -21.23 -8.34 0.66
C VAL A 326 -21.06 -7.35 -0.49
N LYS A 327 -21.38 -7.81 -1.69
CA LYS A 327 -21.33 -7.01 -2.90
C LYS A 327 -22.53 -6.07 -2.99
N VAL A 328 -22.27 -4.80 -3.10
CA VAL A 328 -23.28 -3.76 -3.25
C VAL A 328 -23.06 -3.02 -4.55
N LYS A 329 -24.14 -2.83 -5.32
CA LYS A 329 -24.10 -2.12 -6.61
C LYS A 329 -23.51 -0.72 -6.41
N ASN A 330 -22.54 -0.36 -7.22
CA ASN A 330 -21.81 0.91 -7.20
C ASN A 330 -20.92 1.19 -5.97
N LEU A 331 -20.94 0.33 -4.94
CA LEU A 331 -20.13 0.50 -3.72
C LEU A 331 -19.02 -0.57 -3.60
N GLY A 332 -19.03 -1.59 -4.48
CA GLY A 332 -18.09 -2.70 -4.36
C GLY A 332 -18.45 -3.66 -3.24
N ARG A 333 -17.46 -4.16 -2.51
CA ARG A 333 -17.68 -5.03 -1.34
C ARG A 333 -17.58 -4.21 -0.06
N ILE A 334 -18.57 -4.34 0.80
CA ILE A 334 -18.64 -3.65 2.09
C ILE A 334 -18.99 -4.62 3.21
N ASP A 335 -18.46 -4.39 4.41
CA ASP A 335 -18.87 -5.10 5.64
C ASP A 335 -20.18 -4.52 6.16
N ARG A 336 -21.29 -4.92 5.50
CA ARG A 336 -22.63 -4.39 5.77
C ARG A 336 -23.14 -4.73 7.17
N ASN A 337 -22.74 -5.89 7.67
CA ASN A 337 -23.23 -6.44 8.93
C ASN A 337 -22.21 -6.32 10.08
N HIS A 338 -21.08 -5.63 9.83
CA HIS A 338 -19.99 -5.49 10.79
C HIS A 338 -19.47 -6.83 11.33
N VAL A 339 -19.34 -7.81 10.44
CA VAL A 339 -18.90 -9.19 10.79
C VAL A 339 -17.39 -9.27 10.94
N TRP A 340 -16.64 -8.36 10.31
CA TRP A 340 -15.18 -8.40 10.33
C TRP A 340 -14.57 -8.42 11.75
N PRO A 341 -15.04 -7.63 12.74
CA PRO A 341 -14.54 -7.73 14.10
C PRO A 341 -14.67 -9.12 14.72
N GLU A 342 -15.79 -9.81 14.47
CA GLU A 342 -16.04 -11.18 14.99
C GLU A 342 -15.16 -12.23 14.32
N ILE A 343 -14.83 -12.02 13.02
CA ILE A 343 -13.93 -12.92 12.28
C ILE A 343 -12.47 -12.71 12.70
N ARG A 344 -12.11 -11.45 12.97
CA ARG A 344 -10.75 -11.04 13.34
C ARG A 344 -10.35 -11.57 14.72
N ASP A 345 -11.24 -11.48 15.71
CA ASP A 345 -11.02 -11.87 17.12
C ASP A 345 -11.18 -13.37 17.31
#